data_30e59ef25645960f94ca182ee0995113
#
_entry.id   30e59ef25645960f94ca182ee0995113
#
_cell.length_a   1.000
_cell.length_b   1.000
_cell.length_c   1.000
_cell.angle_alpha   90.00
_cell.angle_beta   90.00
_cell.angle_gamma   90.00
#
_symmetry.space_group_name_H-M   'P 1'
#
loop_
_entity.id
_entity.type
_entity.pdbx_description
1 polymer ?
#
loop_
_entity_poly.entity_id
_entity_poly.type
_entity_poly.pdbx_seq_one_letter_code
_entity_poly.pdbx_strand_id
1 'polypeptide(L)'
;MTINILKKANGVKRVFAAVLAVTTLVSVAACGSDSTSASLDSNSGKTTKITVGVCPGPYGDMVEKVIGPLLKDDGFELKTKLFNDYVQPDKALASGSIQANLMQHINYLNKFTKDNNLDLTSLGQVPTLGLGIYSKK
;
A
#
# COMPACT_ATOMS: atom_id res chain seq x y z
N MET A 1 0.16 -17.05 1.76
CA MET A 1 0.64 -15.85 2.48
C MET A 1 0.04 -14.61 1.84
N THR A 2 -0.30 -13.61 2.63
CA THR A 2 -1.12 -12.50 2.16
C THR A 2 -0.38 -11.18 2.33
N ILE A 3 -0.39 -10.33 1.31
CA ILE A 3 0.08 -8.95 1.38
C ILE A 3 -1.11 -8.05 1.73
N ASN A 4 -0.97 -7.22 2.75
CA ASN A 4 -2.04 -6.37 3.26
C ASN A 4 -1.64 -4.89 3.20
N ILE A 5 -2.58 -4.04 2.82
CA ILE A 5 -2.44 -2.58 2.82
C ILE A 5 -3.60 -1.95 3.61
N LEU A 6 -3.32 -0.88 4.30
CA LEU A 6 -4.32 -0.08 5.00
C LEU A 6 -5.20 0.69 3.99
N LYS A 7 -6.49 0.43 3.99
CA LYS A 7 -7.47 1.21 3.23
C LYS A 7 -7.87 2.44 4.04
N LYS A 8 -7.22 3.56 3.78
CA LYS A 8 -7.54 4.82 4.46
C LYS A 8 -8.89 5.36 3.97
N ALA A 9 -9.92 5.22 4.77
CA ALA A 9 -11.20 5.88 4.54
C ALA A 9 -11.06 7.37 4.88
N ASN A 10 -10.97 8.22 3.87
CA ASN A 10 -10.97 9.67 4.05
C ASN A 10 -12.40 10.17 4.24
N GLY A 11 -12.86 10.17 5.49
CA GLY A 11 -14.06 10.86 5.92
C GLY A 11 -13.72 12.28 6.40
N VAL A 12 -13.36 13.19 5.50
CA VAL A 12 -13.22 14.60 5.84
C VAL A 12 -14.57 15.27 5.68
N LYS A 13 -15.24 15.52 6.80
CA LYS A 13 -16.39 16.42 6.84
C LYS A 13 -15.88 17.86 6.65
N ARG A 14 -16.20 18.42 5.48
CA ARG A 14 -15.95 19.83 5.17
C ARG A 14 -16.95 20.69 5.93
N VAL A 15 -16.49 21.56 6.79
CA VAL A 15 -17.24 22.69 7.27
C VAL A 15 -16.81 23.93 6.49
N PHE A 16 -17.80 24.56 5.88
CA PHE A 16 -17.67 25.74 5.03
C PHE A 16 -17.42 26.99 5.81
N ALA A 17 -16.63 27.88 5.26
CA ALA A 17 -16.83 29.32 5.43
C ALA A 17 -16.67 29.98 4.07
N ALA A 18 -17.74 30.59 3.60
CA ALA A 18 -17.79 31.41 2.41
C ALA A 18 -17.26 32.81 2.73
N VAL A 19 -16.41 33.37 1.86
CA VAL A 19 -16.20 34.82 1.76
C VAL A 19 -16.14 35.17 0.27
N LEU A 20 -17.06 36.07 -0.11
CA LEU A 20 -17.16 36.76 -1.40
C LEU A 20 -16.05 37.82 -1.54
N ALA A 21 -15.57 38.03 -2.76
CA ALA A 21 -15.32 39.33 -3.44
C ALA A 21 -14.57 39.05 -4.75
N VAL A 22 -15.15 39.22 -5.88
CA VAL A 22 -15.31 40.40 -6.77
C VAL A 22 -14.13 40.68 -7.68
N THR A 23 -14.39 40.44 -9.01
CA THR A 23 -13.94 41.10 -10.24
C THR A 23 -12.46 41.21 -10.59
N THR A 24 -12.07 40.68 -11.77
CA THR A 24 -11.88 41.47 -13.00
C THR A 24 -11.78 40.58 -14.25
N LEU A 25 -12.53 40.95 -15.29
CA LEU A 25 -12.44 40.42 -16.66
C LEU A 25 -11.14 40.88 -17.32
N VAL A 26 -10.42 39.95 -17.95
CA VAL A 26 -9.63 40.26 -19.16
C VAL A 26 -9.84 39.11 -20.13
N SER A 27 -10.53 39.40 -21.19
CA SER A 27 -10.72 38.57 -22.38
C SER A 27 -9.44 38.64 -23.25
N VAL A 28 -8.89 37.45 -23.58
CA VAL A 28 -8.07 37.32 -24.81
C VAL A 28 -8.57 36.06 -25.55
N ALA A 29 -9.26 36.31 -26.64
CA ALA A 29 -9.56 35.30 -27.64
C ALA A 29 -8.28 35.01 -28.43
N ALA A 30 -7.91 33.73 -28.51
CA ALA A 30 -7.06 33.21 -29.58
C ALA A 30 -7.57 31.82 -29.97
N CYS A 31 -8.17 31.75 -31.16
CA CYS A 31 -8.46 30.51 -31.86
C CYS A 31 -7.13 29.80 -32.16
N GLY A 32 -7.09 28.53 -31.87
CA GLY A 32 -6.06 27.62 -32.33
C GLY A 32 -6.62 26.21 -32.21
N SER A 33 -7.15 25.68 -33.31
CA SER A 33 -7.49 24.28 -33.48
C SER A 33 -6.19 23.48 -33.44
N ASP A 34 -5.98 22.71 -32.37
CA ASP A 34 -5.04 21.61 -32.43
C ASP A 34 -5.56 20.44 -31.63
N SER A 35 -5.71 19.34 -32.36
CA SER A 35 -6.07 18.03 -31.85
C SER A 35 -4.98 17.57 -30.89
N THR A 36 -5.16 17.84 -29.61
CA THR A 36 -4.25 17.33 -28.60
C THR A 36 -4.71 15.92 -28.24
N SER A 37 -4.05 14.96 -28.88
CA SER A 37 -3.95 13.61 -28.37
C SER A 37 -3.58 13.71 -26.88
N ALA A 38 -4.41 13.16 -26.00
CA ALA A 38 -4.09 13.00 -24.59
C ALA A 38 -2.83 12.12 -24.48
N SER A 39 -1.68 12.75 -24.47
CA SER A 39 -0.45 12.11 -24.02
C SER A 39 -0.69 11.76 -22.57
N LEU A 40 -0.70 10.47 -22.28
CA LEU A 40 -0.52 9.95 -20.93
C LEU A 40 0.81 10.52 -20.45
N ASP A 41 0.73 11.54 -19.64
CA ASP A 41 1.90 12.14 -18.98
C ASP A 41 2.51 11.04 -18.13
N SER A 42 3.58 10.47 -18.63
CA SER A 42 4.45 9.58 -17.88
C SER A 42 4.89 10.35 -16.64
N ASN A 43 4.36 9.95 -15.48
CA ASN A 43 4.69 10.51 -14.18
C ASN A 43 6.21 10.36 -13.94
N SER A 44 6.95 11.30 -14.47
CA SER A 44 8.40 11.35 -14.41
C SER A 44 8.83 11.64 -12.97
N GLY A 45 9.28 10.62 -12.27
CA GLY A 45 10.31 10.80 -11.26
C GLY A 45 9.96 10.78 -9.79
N LYS A 46 8.73 10.45 -9.34
CA LYS A 46 8.48 10.33 -7.91
C LYS A 46 8.41 8.85 -7.48
N THR A 47 9.53 8.33 -6.99
CA THR A 47 9.56 6.98 -6.39
C THR A 47 8.71 6.93 -5.11
N THR A 48 7.76 6.01 -5.08
CA THR A 48 6.93 5.76 -3.90
C THR A 48 7.62 4.74 -2.99
N LYS A 49 7.94 5.15 -1.77
CA LYS A 49 8.55 4.26 -0.77
C LYS A 49 7.48 3.51 -0.01
N ILE A 50 7.63 2.18 0.07
CA ILE A 50 6.73 1.27 0.79
C ILE A 50 7.54 0.46 1.80
N THR A 51 7.18 0.56 3.07
CA THR A 51 7.73 -0.30 4.11
C THR A 51 6.83 -1.51 4.28
N VAL A 52 7.41 -2.70 4.10
CA VAL A 52 6.73 -3.99 4.21
C VAL A 52 7.12 -4.67 5.51
N GLY A 53 6.16 -4.93 6.39
CA GLY A 53 6.37 -5.72 7.60
C GLY A 53 6.53 -7.19 7.25
N VAL A 54 7.57 -7.82 7.80
CA VAL A 54 7.86 -9.25 7.62
C VAL A 54 8.19 -9.89 8.97
N CYS A 55 7.97 -11.21 9.08
CA CYS A 55 8.42 -12.00 10.22
C CYS A 55 9.61 -12.88 9.82
N PRO A 56 10.35 -13.47 10.78
CA PRO A 56 11.44 -14.39 10.50
C PRO A 56 11.00 -15.50 9.53
N GLY A 57 11.81 -15.76 8.51
CA GLY A 57 11.51 -16.74 7.45
C GLY A 57 11.82 -16.18 6.06
N PRO A 58 11.38 -16.86 4.98
CA PRO A 58 11.76 -16.55 3.62
C PRO A 58 11.10 -15.28 3.03
N TYR A 59 10.17 -14.66 3.75
CA TYR A 59 9.34 -13.58 3.21
C TYR A 59 10.10 -12.26 3.07
N GLY A 60 11.04 -11.97 3.96
CA GLY A 60 11.94 -10.83 3.83
C GLY A 60 12.75 -10.91 2.54
N ASP A 61 13.38 -12.04 2.29
CA ASP A 61 14.12 -12.33 1.07
C ASP A 61 13.23 -12.24 -0.18
N MET A 62 12.00 -12.72 -0.10
CA MET A 62 11.03 -12.62 -1.20
C MET A 62 10.71 -11.16 -1.54
N VAL A 63 10.50 -10.31 -0.53
CA VAL A 63 10.26 -8.88 -0.74
C VAL A 63 11.49 -8.21 -1.35
N GLU A 64 12.68 -8.47 -0.80
CA GLU A 64 13.90 -7.74 -1.18
C GLU A 64 14.49 -8.21 -2.51
N LYS A 65 14.46 -9.54 -2.75
CA LYS A 65 15.15 -10.14 -3.91
C LYS A 65 14.24 -10.39 -5.11
N VAL A 66 12.91 -10.40 -4.90
CA VAL A 66 11.95 -10.72 -5.97
C VAL A 66 10.95 -9.59 -6.18
N ILE A 67 10.11 -9.29 -5.16
CA ILE A 67 9.00 -8.35 -5.34
C ILE A 67 9.51 -6.92 -5.53
N GLY A 68 10.50 -6.49 -4.73
CA GLY A 68 11.07 -5.15 -4.80
C GLY A 68 11.67 -4.82 -6.18
N PRO A 69 12.56 -5.66 -6.72
CA PRO A 69 13.07 -5.47 -8.07
C PRO A 69 12.00 -5.41 -9.16
N LEU A 70 10.96 -6.26 -9.09
CA LEU A 70 9.86 -6.25 -10.06
C LEU A 70 9.03 -4.95 -10.03
N LEU A 71 8.85 -4.35 -8.87
CA LEU A 71 8.06 -3.13 -8.71
C LEU A 71 8.88 -1.84 -8.89
N LYS A 72 10.19 -1.96 -9.03
CA LYS A 72 11.07 -0.80 -9.17
C LYS A 72 10.78 -0.02 -10.46
N ASP A 73 10.55 -0.72 -11.56
CA ASP A 73 10.26 -0.10 -12.85
C ASP A 73 8.88 0.58 -12.87
N ASP A 74 7.98 0.16 -11.97
CA ASP A 74 6.68 0.80 -11.73
C ASP A 74 6.77 2.00 -10.76
N GLY A 75 7.97 2.39 -10.37
CA GLY A 75 8.22 3.55 -9.50
C GLY A 75 8.03 3.29 -8.01
N PHE A 76 8.16 2.03 -7.55
CA PHE A 76 8.10 1.70 -6.13
C PHE A 76 9.48 1.30 -5.58
N GLU A 77 9.79 1.78 -4.38
CA GLU A 77 10.95 1.33 -3.58
C GLU A 77 10.45 0.61 -2.34
N LEU A 78 10.65 -0.71 -2.28
CA LEU A 78 10.25 -1.52 -1.14
C LEU A 78 11.39 -1.63 -0.13
N LYS A 79 11.05 -1.48 1.17
CA LYS A 79 11.95 -1.75 2.30
C LYS A 79 11.28 -2.71 3.26
N THR A 80 12.01 -3.65 3.81
CA THR A 80 11.49 -4.55 4.84
C THR A 80 11.65 -3.96 6.23
N LYS A 81 10.71 -4.29 7.12
CA LYS A 81 10.79 -4.10 8.56
C LYS A 81 10.52 -5.43 9.24
N LEU A 82 11.51 -5.98 9.92
CA LEU A 82 11.39 -7.24 10.63
C LEU A 82 10.64 -7.07 11.94
N PHE A 83 9.70 -7.97 12.20
CA PHE A 83 8.97 -8.11 13.46
C PHE A 83 9.17 -9.53 14.00
N ASN A 84 9.24 -9.67 15.32
CA ASN A 84 9.49 -10.96 15.98
C ASN A 84 8.22 -11.71 16.38
N ASP A 85 7.04 -11.16 16.06
CA ASP A 85 5.74 -11.76 16.33
C ASP A 85 4.72 -11.45 15.21
N TYR A 86 3.59 -12.12 15.22
CA TYR A 86 2.55 -11.97 14.18
C TYR A 86 1.46 -10.94 14.51
N VAL A 87 1.51 -10.30 15.68
CA VAL A 87 0.54 -9.29 16.11
C VAL A 87 0.99 -7.88 15.74
N GLN A 88 2.27 -7.59 15.98
CA GLN A 88 2.83 -6.26 15.78
C GLN A 88 2.80 -5.77 14.32
N PRO A 89 3.04 -6.61 13.29
CA PRO A 89 2.93 -6.14 11.91
C PRO A 89 1.53 -5.66 11.53
N ASP A 90 0.48 -6.35 11.99
CA ASP A 90 -0.90 -5.92 11.72
C ASP A 90 -1.26 -4.63 12.47
N LYS A 91 -0.81 -4.47 13.70
CA LYS A 91 -0.98 -3.21 14.46
C LYS A 91 -0.19 -2.06 13.82
N ALA A 92 1.03 -2.31 13.37
CA ALA A 92 1.85 -1.31 12.68
C ALA A 92 1.21 -0.90 11.35
N LEU A 93 0.61 -1.84 10.61
CA LEU A 93 -0.13 -1.57 9.39
C LEU A 93 -1.41 -0.76 9.69
N ALA A 94 -2.18 -1.15 10.69
CA ALA A 94 -3.39 -0.46 11.09
C ALA A 94 -3.13 0.98 11.54
N SER A 95 -1.99 1.22 12.22
CA SER A 95 -1.56 2.57 12.63
C SER A 95 -0.93 3.39 11.51
N GLY A 96 -0.68 2.81 10.33
CA GLY A 96 0.01 3.47 9.22
C GLY A 96 1.53 3.57 9.37
N SER A 97 2.12 2.91 10.37
CA SER A 97 3.58 2.89 10.59
C SER A 97 4.33 2.10 9.52
N ILE A 98 3.63 1.20 8.85
CA ILE A 98 4.07 0.50 7.64
C ILE A 98 2.93 0.54 6.62
N GLN A 99 3.20 0.29 5.35
CA GLN A 99 2.22 0.39 4.27
C GLN A 99 1.70 -0.98 3.82
N ALA A 100 2.46 -2.04 4.05
CA ALA A 100 2.08 -3.41 3.73
C ALA A 100 2.71 -4.39 4.73
N ASN A 101 2.22 -5.62 4.78
CA ASN A 101 2.93 -6.73 5.41
C ASN A 101 2.85 -8.01 4.57
N LEU A 102 3.82 -8.89 4.74
CA LEU A 102 3.88 -10.21 4.11
C LEU A 102 4.32 -11.23 5.16
N MET A 103 3.37 -11.86 5.87
CA MET A 103 3.72 -12.72 7.00
C MET A 103 2.66 -13.76 7.39
N GLN A 104 1.42 -13.68 6.88
CA GLN A 104 0.30 -14.46 7.44
C GLN A 104 -0.60 -15.09 6.39
N HIS A 105 -1.34 -16.12 6.81
CA HIS A 105 -2.40 -16.73 6.02
C HIS A 105 -3.69 -15.88 6.09
N ILE A 106 -4.51 -15.99 5.04
CA ILE A 106 -5.78 -15.25 4.95
C ILE A 106 -6.71 -15.54 6.14
N ASN A 107 -6.74 -16.77 6.65
CA ASN A 107 -7.57 -17.12 7.80
C ASN A 107 -7.17 -16.38 9.09
N TYR A 108 -5.85 -16.21 9.30
CA TYR A 108 -5.35 -15.40 10.42
C TYR A 108 -5.72 -13.94 10.25
N LEU A 109 -5.49 -13.37 9.06
CA LEU A 109 -5.87 -11.98 8.77
C LEU A 109 -7.34 -11.74 9.06
N ASN A 110 -8.24 -12.58 8.52
CA ASN A 110 -9.68 -12.41 8.70
C ASN A 110 -10.11 -12.50 10.17
N LYS A 111 -9.52 -13.42 10.93
CA LYS A 111 -9.79 -13.53 12.36
C LYS A 111 -9.24 -12.31 13.11
N PHE A 112 -8.01 -11.93 12.87
CA PHE A 112 -7.34 -10.83 13.56
C PHE A 112 -8.04 -9.49 13.31
N THR A 113 -8.41 -9.20 12.07
CA THR A 113 -9.12 -7.97 11.71
C THR A 113 -10.48 -7.89 12.36
N LYS A 114 -11.23 -9.02 12.39
CA LYS A 114 -12.53 -9.10 13.07
C LYS A 114 -12.41 -8.89 14.57
N ASP A 115 -11.47 -9.60 15.23
CA ASP A 115 -11.31 -9.57 16.69
C ASP A 115 -10.82 -8.20 17.19
N ASN A 116 -10.08 -7.45 16.36
CA ASN A 116 -9.51 -6.16 16.71
C ASN A 116 -10.23 -4.97 16.04
N ASN A 117 -11.33 -5.20 15.31
CA ASN A 117 -12.08 -4.20 14.59
C ASN A 117 -11.18 -3.34 13.66
N LEU A 118 -10.34 -4.02 12.86
CA LEU A 118 -9.40 -3.39 11.94
C LEU A 118 -9.89 -3.48 10.49
N ASP A 119 -9.64 -2.44 9.69
CA ASP A 119 -9.92 -2.41 8.25
C ASP A 119 -8.65 -2.69 7.45
N LEU A 120 -8.20 -3.95 7.47
CA LEU A 120 -7.09 -4.44 6.67
C LEU A 120 -7.60 -5.32 5.54
N THR A 121 -7.03 -5.16 4.35
CA THR A 121 -7.42 -5.95 3.16
C THR A 121 -6.26 -6.74 2.59
N SER A 122 -6.56 -7.93 2.05
CA SER A 122 -5.60 -8.75 1.32
C SER A 122 -5.42 -8.23 -0.10
N LEU A 123 -4.17 -7.98 -0.52
CA LEU A 123 -3.84 -7.64 -1.90
C LEU A 123 -3.67 -8.87 -2.79
N GLY A 124 -3.21 -9.95 -2.20
CA GLY A 124 -2.93 -11.19 -2.91
C GLY A 124 -2.33 -12.24 -2.00
N GLN A 125 -2.02 -13.37 -2.57
CA GLN A 125 -1.40 -14.49 -1.88
C GLN A 125 -0.13 -14.91 -2.61
N VAL A 126 0.89 -15.28 -1.85
CA VAL A 126 2.11 -15.89 -2.38
C VAL A 126 2.12 -17.38 -2.04
N PRO A 127 2.68 -18.23 -2.90
CA PRO A 127 2.82 -19.66 -2.63
C PRO A 127 3.62 -19.89 -1.33
N THR A 128 3.21 -20.89 -0.56
CA THR A 128 3.93 -21.36 0.62
C THR A 128 4.17 -22.83 0.52
N LEU A 129 5.23 -23.32 1.17
CA LEU A 129 5.44 -24.76 1.34
C LEU A 129 4.34 -25.35 2.23
N GLY A 130 4.03 -26.62 1.98
CA GLY A 130 3.11 -27.38 2.83
C GLY A 130 3.64 -27.47 4.28
N LEU A 131 2.73 -27.51 5.23
CA LEU A 131 3.07 -27.72 6.63
C LEU A 131 3.44 -29.20 6.84
N GLY A 132 4.64 -29.46 7.38
CA GLY A 132 5.07 -30.78 7.82
C GLY A 132 5.16 -30.84 9.36
N ILE A 133 4.72 -31.96 9.95
CA ILE A 133 4.90 -32.22 11.38
C ILE A 133 6.02 -33.22 11.52
N TYR A 134 7.04 -32.86 12.28
CA TYR A 134 8.23 -33.70 12.50
C TYR A 134 8.38 -34.01 13.98
N SER A 135 8.72 -35.26 14.29
CA SER A 135 9.04 -35.70 15.64
C SER A 135 10.45 -36.26 15.68
N LYS A 136 11.20 -35.92 16.71
CA LYS A 136 12.46 -36.61 17.01
C LYS A 136 12.13 -37.89 17.77
N LYS A 137 12.56 -39.04 17.18
CA LYS A 137 12.50 -40.34 17.86
C LYS A 137 13.54 -40.42 18.96
#